data_2c67134454dd8c2397eaa404e52c3565
#
_entry.id   2c67134454dd8c2397eaa404e52c3565
#
_cell.length_a   1.000
_cell.length_b   1.000
_cell.length_c   1.000
_cell.angle_alpha   90.00
_cell.angle_beta   90.00
_cell.angle_gamma   90.00
#
_symmetry.space_group_name_H-M   'P 1'
#
loop_
_entity.id
_entity.type
_entity.pdbx_description
1 polymer ?
#
loop_
_entity_poly.entity_id
_entity_poly.type
_entity_poly.pdbx_seq_one_letter_code
_entity_poly.pdbx_strand_id
1 'polypeptide(L)'
;LVEGVACHFTAPERGGWKGWAGLAEEVSDISLACRQVGPIRITAKFEQGDDVFRRRRSLFFKKMQIVRGCDPKRNVLVYMVYSDRLIEGSPKNSTSTVPIMPWGAEATVQKCADWVEK
;
A
#
# COMPACT_ATOMS: atom_id res chain seq x y z
N LEU A 1 11.68 -5.60 -2.13
CA LEU A 1 10.61 -5.58 -3.13
C LEU A 1 9.66 -6.75 -2.96
N VAL A 2 8.42 -6.52 -3.26
CA VAL A 2 7.39 -7.56 -3.21
C VAL A 2 6.73 -7.66 -4.58
N GLU A 3 6.79 -8.85 -5.16
CA GLU A 3 6.13 -9.14 -6.43
C GLU A 3 4.83 -9.87 -6.18
N GLY A 4 3.90 -9.76 -7.11
CA GLY A 4 2.64 -10.49 -7.04
C GLY A 4 1.52 -9.77 -6.31
N VAL A 5 1.73 -8.51 -5.96
CA VAL A 5 0.70 -7.68 -5.31
C VAL A 5 0.42 -6.47 -6.17
N ALA A 6 -0.85 -6.20 -6.39
CA ALA A 6 -1.29 -4.97 -7.05
C ALA A 6 -2.09 -4.13 -6.08
N CYS A 7 -1.77 -2.88 -6.01
CA CYS A 7 -2.48 -1.93 -5.17
C CYS A 7 -3.08 -0.82 -6.03
N HIS A 8 -4.30 -0.47 -5.73
CA HIS A 8 -5.00 0.63 -6.37
C HIS A 8 -5.48 1.58 -5.29
N PHE A 9 -5.27 2.87 -5.48
CA PHE A 9 -5.88 3.80 -4.58
C PHE A 9 -6.60 4.88 -5.35
N THR A 10 -7.63 5.40 -4.74
CA THR A 10 -8.42 6.48 -5.29
C THR A 10 -8.57 7.59 -4.26
N ALA A 11 -8.58 8.80 -4.73
CA ALA A 11 -8.76 9.96 -3.89
C ALA A 11 -9.75 10.87 -4.61
N PRO A 12 -11.05 10.69 -4.33
CA PRO A 12 -12.05 11.50 -4.99
C PRO A 12 -11.91 12.95 -4.61
N GLU A 13 -12.19 13.76 -5.57
CA GLU A 13 -12.10 15.19 -5.44
C GLU A 13 -13.43 15.81 -5.87
N ARG A 14 -13.61 17.05 -5.56
CA ARG A 14 -14.74 17.81 -6.04
C ARG A 14 -14.76 17.77 -7.56
N GLY A 15 -15.81 17.26 -8.16
CA GLY A 15 -15.86 17.07 -9.60
C GLY A 15 -15.57 15.66 -10.02
N GLY A 16 -15.46 14.75 -9.08
CA GLY A 16 -15.32 13.34 -9.35
C GLY A 16 -13.89 12.92 -9.57
N TRP A 17 -13.74 11.80 -10.18
CA TRP A 17 -12.48 11.17 -10.18
C TRP A 17 -11.48 11.62 -11.26
N LYS A 18 -11.94 12.50 -12.11
CA LYS A 18 -10.99 13.17 -13.00
C LYS A 18 -10.10 14.12 -12.22
N GLY A 19 -10.58 14.57 -11.08
CA GLY A 19 -9.83 15.51 -10.28
C GLY A 19 -8.64 14.91 -9.57
N TRP A 20 -8.49 13.59 -9.55
CA TRP A 20 -7.36 12.98 -8.86
C TRP A 20 -6.02 13.44 -9.45
N ALA A 21 -6.01 13.76 -10.72
CA ALA A 21 -4.81 14.26 -11.39
C ALA A 21 -4.60 15.75 -11.13
N GLY A 22 -5.58 16.43 -10.60
CA GLY A 22 -5.55 17.87 -10.38
C GLY A 22 -4.91 18.30 -9.08
N LEU A 23 -4.29 17.43 -8.36
CA LEU A 23 -3.60 17.78 -7.13
C LEU A 23 -4.51 18.41 -6.11
N ALA A 24 -5.61 17.76 -5.85
CA ALA A 24 -6.55 18.24 -4.88
C ALA A 24 -5.88 18.52 -3.56
N GLU A 25 -5.91 19.76 -3.16
CA GLU A 25 -5.41 20.12 -1.85
C GLU A 25 -6.31 19.58 -0.76
N GLU A 26 -7.55 19.34 -1.13
CA GLU A 26 -8.56 18.84 -0.21
C GLU A 26 -9.00 17.46 -0.62
N VAL A 27 -8.21 16.48 -0.26
CA VAL A 27 -8.60 15.09 -0.43
C VAL A 27 -9.51 14.76 0.73
N SER A 28 -10.80 14.59 0.46
CA SER A 28 -11.76 14.30 1.52
C SER A 28 -11.63 12.86 2.00
N ASP A 29 -11.42 11.93 1.10
CA ASP A 29 -11.31 10.52 1.43
C ASP A 29 -10.28 9.85 0.56
N ILE A 30 -9.68 8.79 1.09
CA ILE A 30 -8.72 7.96 0.38
C ILE A 30 -9.18 6.53 0.50
N SER A 31 -9.14 5.80 -0.60
CA SER A 31 -9.44 4.37 -0.58
C SER A 31 -8.28 3.59 -1.17
N LEU A 32 -7.93 2.50 -0.52
CA LEU A 32 -6.85 1.64 -0.96
C LEU A 32 -7.37 0.22 -1.09
N ALA A 33 -7.04 -0.44 -2.18
CA ALA A 33 -7.34 -1.84 -2.38
C ALA A 33 -6.10 -2.53 -2.93
N CYS A 34 -5.58 -3.48 -2.17
CA CYS A 34 -4.44 -4.28 -2.58
C CYS A 34 -4.87 -5.74 -2.65
N ARG A 35 -4.35 -6.46 -3.63
CA ARG A 35 -4.68 -7.88 -3.76
C ARG A 35 -3.53 -8.65 -4.38
N GLN A 36 -3.52 -9.93 -4.12
CA GLN A 36 -2.59 -10.83 -4.76
C GLN A 36 -3.04 -11.06 -6.20
N VAL A 37 -2.11 -10.88 -7.13
CA VAL A 37 -2.39 -11.06 -8.56
C VAL A 37 -1.45 -12.06 -9.21
N GLY A 38 -0.58 -12.67 -8.43
CA GLY A 38 0.37 -13.67 -8.89
C GLY A 38 1.05 -14.28 -7.69
N PRO A 39 2.04 -15.16 -7.90
CA PRO A 39 2.78 -15.68 -6.77
C PRO A 39 3.51 -14.54 -6.08
N ILE A 40 3.38 -14.48 -4.75
CA ILE A 40 4.03 -13.43 -3.99
C ILE A 40 5.47 -13.84 -3.72
N ARG A 41 6.39 -13.00 -4.16
CA ARG A 41 7.83 -13.20 -3.95
C ARG A 41 8.42 -11.95 -3.33
N ILE A 42 8.97 -12.11 -2.16
CA ILE A 42 9.66 -11.02 -1.48
C ILE A 42 11.14 -11.20 -1.80
N THR A 43 11.75 -10.18 -2.38
CA THR A 43 13.13 -10.27 -2.86
C THR A 43 14.11 -9.45 -2.05
N ALA A 44 13.62 -8.63 -1.13
CA ALA A 44 14.48 -7.83 -0.27
C ALA A 44 13.77 -7.58 1.04
N LYS A 45 14.53 -7.48 2.11
CA LYS A 45 13.98 -7.18 3.41
C LYS A 45 13.43 -5.76 3.45
N PHE A 46 12.43 -5.55 4.27
CA PHE A 46 11.81 -4.25 4.43
C PHE A 46 11.56 -3.97 5.91
N GLU A 47 11.46 -2.71 6.25
CA GLU A 47 11.10 -2.30 7.60
C GLU A 47 9.59 -2.18 7.72
N GLN A 48 9.06 -2.40 8.91
CA GLN A 48 7.65 -2.16 9.17
C GLN A 48 7.34 -0.69 8.92
N GLY A 49 6.35 -0.43 8.09
CA GLY A 49 5.99 0.93 7.75
C GLY A 49 6.84 1.56 6.66
N ASP A 50 7.56 0.74 5.90
CA ASP A 50 8.40 1.22 4.82
C ASP A 50 7.57 1.77 3.66
N ASP A 51 8.02 2.88 3.09
CA ASP A 51 7.36 3.51 1.95
C ASP A 51 7.63 2.68 0.69
N VAL A 52 6.58 2.17 0.07
CA VAL A 52 6.72 1.22 -1.03
C VAL A 52 6.79 1.83 -2.41
N PHE A 53 6.34 3.06 -2.57
CA PHE A 53 6.28 3.68 -3.89
C PHE A 53 7.06 4.97 -3.99
N ARG A 54 8.06 5.14 -3.13
CA ARG A 54 8.84 6.37 -3.06
C ARG A 54 9.40 6.83 -4.40
N ARG A 55 9.92 5.90 -5.18
CA ARG A 55 10.60 6.23 -6.44
C ARG A 55 9.66 6.52 -7.61
N ARG A 56 8.40 6.18 -7.46
CA ARG A 56 7.41 6.32 -8.52
C ARG A 56 6.39 7.40 -8.26
N ARG A 57 6.63 8.20 -7.25
CA ARG A 57 5.65 9.23 -6.90
C ARG A 57 5.64 10.33 -7.95
N SER A 58 4.45 10.59 -8.50
CA SER A 58 4.21 11.76 -9.34
C SER A 58 3.96 12.95 -8.43
N LEU A 59 3.74 14.12 -9.02
CA LEU A 59 3.37 15.30 -8.24
C LEU A 59 2.15 15.06 -7.36
N PHE A 60 1.19 14.31 -7.89
CA PHE A 60 0.00 13.95 -7.13
C PHE A 60 0.35 13.13 -5.89
N PHE A 61 1.22 12.14 -6.07
CA PHE A 61 1.56 11.21 -5.00
C PHE A 61 2.51 11.79 -3.96
N LYS A 62 3.10 12.94 -4.20
CA LYS A 62 4.01 13.56 -3.23
C LYS A 62 3.35 13.84 -1.90
N LYS A 63 2.05 14.02 -1.91
CA LYS A 63 1.29 14.31 -0.69
C LYS A 63 0.71 13.07 -0.05
N MET A 64 0.99 11.92 -0.61
CA MET A 64 0.50 10.64 -0.12
C MET A 64 1.67 9.71 0.15
N GLN A 65 1.56 8.95 1.21
CA GLN A 65 2.53 7.91 1.55
C GLN A 65 1.81 6.57 1.49
N ILE A 66 2.44 5.59 0.88
CA ILE A 66 1.95 4.22 0.93
C ILE A 66 3.02 3.38 1.60
N VAL A 67 2.67 2.79 2.71
CA VAL A 67 3.61 2.03 3.52
C VAL A 67 3.17 0.58 3.61
N ARG A 68 4.11 -0.28 3.94
CA ARG A 68 3.88 -1.72 4.03
C ARG A 68 4.38 -2.26 5.35
N GLY A 69 3.62 -3.19 5.90
CA GLY A 69 4.01 -3.93 7.08
C GLY A 69 3.67 -5.41 6.91
N CYS A 70 3.97 -6.18 7.93
CA CYS A 70 3.72 -7.61 7.95
C CYS A 70 3.03 -7.99 9.25
N ASP A 71 1.94 -8.74 9.14
CA ASP A 71 1.33 -9.41 10.29
C ASP A 71 1.96 -10.80 10.35
N PRO A 72 2.90 -11.04 11.28
CA PRO A 72 3.63 -12.31 11.29
C PRO A 72 2.79 -13.49 11.73
N LYS A 73 1.76 -13.25 12.51
CA LYS A 73 0.89 -14.32 12.99
C LYS A 73 0.09 -14.95 11.87
N ARG A 74 -0.38 -14.13 10.96
CA ARG A 74 -1.28 -14.58 9.91
C ARG A 74 -0.65 -14.61 8.53
N ASN A 75 0.59 -14.19 8.44
CA ASN A 75 1.33 -14.10 7.18
C ASN A 75 0.60 -13.22 6.17
N VAL A 76 0.30 -12.01 6.60
CA VAL A 76 -0.46 -11.05 5.80
C VAL A 76 0.37 -9.80 5.61
N LEU A 77 0.46 -9.35 4.36
CA LEU A 77 1.04 -8.05 4.07
C LEU A 77 -0.02 -6.98 4.33
N VAL A 78 0.39 -5.93 5.02
CA VAL A 78 -0.51 -4.84 5.38
C VAL A 78 -0.03 -3.58 4.68
N TYR A 79 -0.92 -2.95 3.93
CA TYR A 79 -0.61 -1.71 3.23
C TYR A 79 -1.49 -0.60 3.76
N MET A 80 -0.91 0.58 3.91
CA MET A 80 -1.69 1.74 4.32
C MET A 80 -1.27 2.94 3.47
N VAL A 81 -2.25 3.66 2.98
CA VAL A 81 -2.02 4.95 2.36
C VAL A 81 -2.48 6.03 3.33
N TYR A 82 -1.72 7.09 3.44
CA TYR A 82 -2.12 8.22 4.25
C TYR A 82 -1.62 9.53 3.63
N SER A 83 -2.30 10.60 4.01
CA SER A 83 -1.95 11.94 3.53
C SER A 83 -0.84 12.50 4.40
N ASP A 84 0.19 13.07 3.76
CA ASP A 84 1.26 13.77 4.46
C ASP A 84 0.79 15.08 5.08
N ARG A 85 -0.37 15.55 4.67
CA ARG A 85 -0.86 16.83 5.07
C ARG A 85 -1.42 16.80 6.47
N LEU A 86 -0.81 17.56 7.36
CA LEU A 86 -1.33 17.75 8.70
C LEU A 86 -2.42 18.81 8.67
N ILE A 87 -3.63 18.34 8.70
CA ILE A 87 -4.79 19.21 8.92
C ILE A 87 -5.26 18.88 10.32
N GLU A 88 -6.10 19.69 10.90
CA GLU A 88 -6.64 19.40 12.22
C GLU A 88 -7.16 17.96 12.28
N GLY A 89 -6.68 17.23 13.27
CA GLY A 89 -7.04 15.84 13.46
C GLY A 89 -6.05 14.88 12.83
N SER A 90 -6.44 13.62 12.76
CA SER A 90 -5.60 12.57 12.21
C SER A 90 -5.51 12.68 10.69
N PRO A 91 -4.37 12.29 10.09
CA PRO A 91 -4.28 12.21 8.64
C PRO A 91 -5.34 11.28 8.07
N LYS A 92 -5.84 11.63 6.91
CA LYS A 92 -6.72 10.71 6.17
C LYS A 92 -5.92 9.48 5.80
N ASN A 93 -6.51 8.30 6.01
CA ASN A 93 -5.79 7.06 5.74
C ASN A 93 -6.76 5.95 5.34
N SER A 94 -6.19 4.92 4.72
CA SER A 94 -6.93 3.73 4.34
C SER A 94 -5.97 2.54 4.39
N THR A 95 -6.45 1.41 4.87
CA THR A 95 -5.66 0.20 5.03
C THR A 95 -6.22 -0.91 4.16
N SER A 96 -5.32 -1.69 3.56
CA SER A 96 -5.67 -2.88 2.81
C SER A 96 -4.71 -4.00 3.20
N THR A 97 -5.21 -5.22 3.25
CA THR A 97 -4.40 -6.38 3.63
C THR A 97 -4.37 -7.40 2.51
N VAL A 98 -3.22 -8.07 2.38
CA VAL A 98 -3.04 -9.09 1.36
C VAL A 98 -2.49 -10.34 2.04
N PRO A 99 -3.34 -11.34 2.31
CA PRO A 99 -2.84 -12.63 2.80
C PRO A 99 -1.96 -13.27 1.73
N ILE A 100 -0.84 -13.83 2.16
CA ILE A 100 0.05 -14.51 1.24
C ILE A 100 -0.45 -15.93 1.07
N MET A 101 -0.98 -16.22 -0.10
CA MET A 101 -1.62 -17.50 -0.39
C MET A 101 -0.91 -18.22 -1.53
N PRO A 102 -0.98 -19.56 -1.56
CA PRO A 102 -0.46 -20.30 -2.71
C PRO A 102 -1.12 -19.81 -4.00
N TRP A 103 -0.37 -19.83 -5.07
CA TRP A 103 -0.86 -19.33 -6.35
C TRP A 103 -0.63 -20.38 -7.42
N GLY A 104 -1.71 -20.81 -8.09
CA GLY A 104 -1.62 -21.81 -9.13
C GLY A 104 -1.07 -23.14 -8.61
N ALA A 105 -0.03 -23.62 -9.26
CA ALA A 105 0.60 -24.88 -8.89
C ALA A 105 1.61 -24.75 -7.75
N GLU A 106 1.95 -23.53 -7.34
CA GLU A 106 2.88 -23.32 -6.25
C GLU A 106 2.19 -23.53 -4.91
N ALA A 107 2.60 -24.56 -4.20
CA ALA A 107 2.02 -24.87 -2.89
C ALA A 107 2.74 -24.17 -1.74
N THR A 108 3.96 -23.69 -1.96
CA THR A 108 4.78 -23.11 -0.92
C THR A 108 4.67 -21.59 -0.95
N VAL A 109 4.54 -20.98 0.21
CA VAL A 109 4.50 -19.53 0.32
C VAL A 109 5.63 -19.05 1.23
N GLN A 110 6.10 -17.84 0.98
CA GLN A 110 7.07 -17.21 1.87
C GLN A 110 6.35 -16.66 3.10
N LYS A 111 7.09 -16.56 4.19
CA LYS A 111 6.56 -15.92 5.40
C LYS A 111 7.11 -14.51 5.45
N CYS A 112 6.23 -13.52 5.45
CA CYS A 112 6.68 -12.14 5.45
C CYS A 112 7.52 -11.80 6.68
N ALA A 113 7.32 -12.50 7.79
CA ALA A 113 8.09 -12.28 9.01
C ALA A 113 9.59 -12.50 8.80
N ASP A 114 9.96 -13.38 7.89
CA ASP A 114 11.38 -13.66 7.60
C ASP A 114 12.05 -12.52 6.85
N TRP A 115 11.27 -11.61 6.31
CA TRP A 115 11.75 -10.52 5.46
C TRP A 115 11.62 -9.15 6.12
N VAL A 116 11.18 -9.11 7.36
CA VAL A 116 11.10 -7.84 8.10
C VAL A 116 12.44 -7.58 8.77
N GLU A 117 12.99 -6.40 8.55
CA GLU A 117 14.20 -5.99 9.24
C GLU A 117 13.90 -5.64 10.69
N LYS A 118 14.77 -6.07 11.56
CA LYS A 118 14.65 -5.77 12.99
C LYS A 118 15.46 -4.56 13.39
#